data_591695cedabd225d45de89178d99c2f9
#
_entry.id   591695cedabd225d45de89178d99c2f9
#
_cell.length_a   1.000
_cell.length_b   1.000
_cell.length_c   1.000
_cell.angle_alpha   90.00
_cell.angle_beta   90.00
_cell.angle_gamma   90.00
#
_symmetry.space_group_name_H-M   'P 1'
#
loop_
_entity.id
_entity.type
_entity.pdbx_description
1 polymer ?
#
loop_
_entity_poly.entity_id
_entity_poly.type
_entity_poly.pdbx_seq_one_letter_code
_entity_poly.pdbx_strand_id
1 'polypeptide(L)'
;KLGRFECFITSDLPIGAGISSSAALSCGFSKGLNELFDLGLSDLELIKISHAAEHDFVGIKCGVMDQFAVIMGKIKKLLILNCETLNYKLIDADFKAFKIVLLNTNVSHNLASSEYNIRRQECNMALSIIQNQYNEYKFLADVPEKIIFSLKKNFKKNIYHRALFVSRENKRTLKAAELIQRGKIEEFGNLMYHTHRELSKYYEVSCKELDFLVDFTKNISNVIGSRMMGGLSLIHISEPTRLAEI
;
A
#
# COMPACT_ATOMS: atom_id res chain seq x y z
N LYS A 1 33.01 3.14 -6.07
CA LYS A 1 33.52 2.95 -4.71
C LYS A 1 33.18 4.19 -3.90
N LEU A 2 32.45 4.05 -2.78
CA LEU A 2 32.07 5.19 -1.95
C LEU A 2 33.31 5.73 -1.23
N GLY A 3 33.47 7.05 -1.22
CA GLY A 3 34.47 7.80 -0.46
C GLY A 3 33.98 8.13 0.96
N ARG A 4 34.75 8.97 1.69
CA ARG A 4 34.31 9.55 2.94
C ARG A 4 33.35 10.71 2.67
N PHE A 5 32.31 10.83 3.49
CA PHE A 5 31.35 11.94 3.41
C PHE A 5 30.77 12.22 4.80
N GLU A 6 30.21 13.41 4.96
CA GLU A 6 29.38 13.80 6.08
C GLU A 6 27.96 14.06 5.56
N CYS A 7 26.96 13.69 6.33
CA CYS A 7 25.57 13.81 5.94
C CYS A 7 24.75 14.47 7.05
N PHE A 8 24.03 15.54 6.72
CA PHE A 8 23.04 16.16 7.59
C PHE A 8 21.66 15.91 7.00
N ILE A 9 20.76 15.34 7.82
CA ILE A 9 19.41 14.98 7.39
C ILE A 9 18.42 15.87 8.12
N THR A 10 17.57 16.56 7.35
CA THR A 10 16.43 17.33 7.87
C THR A 10 15.16 16.85 7.17
N SER A 11 14.03 16.83 7.87
CA SER A 11 12.77 16.38 7.29
C SER A 11 11.58 17.03 7.98
N ASP A 12 10.62 17.49 7.18
CA ASP A 12 9.31 17.95 7.65
C ASP A 12 8.27 16.82 7.70
N LEU A 13 8.64 15.61 7.27
CA LEU A 13 7.76 14.44 7.31
C LEU A 13 7.56 13.96 8.75
N PRO A 14 6.33 13.89 9.24
CA PRO A 14 6.06 13.36 10.57
C PRO A 14 6.42 11.88 10.64
N ILE A 15 7.26 11.53 11.60
CA ILE A 15 7.69 10.14 11.83
C ILE A 15 6.53 9.34 12.44
N GLY A 16 6.31 8.13 11.94
CA GLY A 16 5.28 7.23 12.46
C GLY A 16 3.85 7.58 12.06
N ALA A 17 3.65 8.56 11.19
CA ALA A 17 2.33 8.98 10.71
C ALA A 17 1.78 8.16 9.51
N GLY A 18 2.43 7.06 9.15
CA GLY A 18 1.98 6.20 8.06
C GLY A 18 2.21 6.77 6.65
N ILE A 19 3.08 7.76 6.50
CA ILE A 19 3.42 8.38 5.20
C ILE A 19 4.83 8.01 4.73
N SER A 20 5.30 6.84 5.13
CA SER A 20 6.53 6.21 4.62
C SER A 20 7.80 7.06 4.81
N SER A 21 7.96 7.67 5.99
CA SER A 21 9.18 8.44 6.30
C SER A 21 10.47 7.62 6.22
N SER A 22 10.42 6.31 6.46
CA SER A 22 11.56 5.40 6.29
C SER A 22 11.98 5.27 4.83
N ALA A 23 11.03 5.08 3.92
CA ALA A 23 11.30 5.02 2.49
C ALA A 23 11.80 6.38 1.95
N ALA A 24 11.25 7.49 2.47
CA ALA A 24 11.74 8.82 2.11
C ALA A 24 13.21 9.01 2.52
N LEU A 25 13.58 8.53 3.72
CA LEU A 25 14.95 8.57 4.22
C LEU A 25 15.88 7.70 3.36
N SER A 26 15.54 6.43 3.16
CA SER A 26 16.38 5.48 2.42
C SER A 26 16.55 5.87 0.96
N CYS A 27 15.48 6.32 0.30
CA CYS A 27 15.53 6.80 -1.07
C CYS A 27 16.31 8.12 -1.22
N GLY A 28 16.06 9.09 -0.33
CA GLY A 28 16.77 10.36 -0.32
C GLY A 28 18.27 10.18 -0.11
N PHE A 29 18.64 9.32 0.84
CA PHE A 29 20.04 8.98 1.11
C PHE A 29 20.70 8.27 -0.08
N SER A 30 20.04 7.26 -0.66
CA SER A 30 20.55 6.53 -1.83
C SER A 30 20.72 7.46 -3.03
N LYS A 31 19.78 8.36 -3.26
CA LYS A 31 19.85 9.36 -4.34
C LYS A 31 20.99 10.35 -4.12
N GLY A 32 21.13 10.86 -2.91
CA GLY A 32 22.22 11.74 -2.54
C GLY A 32 23.60 11.11 -2.76
N LEU A 33 23.79 9.84 -2.38
CA LEU A 33 25.03 9.11 -2.64
C LEU A 33 25.26 8.89 -4.14
N ASN A 34 24.20 8.58 -4.89
CA ASN A 34 24.29 8.41 -6.34
C ASN A 34 24.82 9.68 -7.02
N GLU A 35 24.30 10.83 -6.63
CA GLU A 35 24.72 12.14 -7.15
C GLU A 35 26.13 12.52 -6.65
N LEU A 36 26.41 12.36 -5.36
CA LEU A 36 27.69 12.75 -4.75
C LEU A 36 28.89 12.01 -5.32
N PHE A 37 28.70 10.73 -5.62
CA PHE A 37 29.78 9.85 -6.10
C PHE A 37 29.68 9.49 -7.58
N ASP A 38 28.76 10.14 -8.32
CA ASP A 38 28.52 9.89 -9.75
C ASP A 38 28.41 8.40 -10.07
N LEU A 39 27.52 7.69 -9.33
CA LEU A 39 27.42 6.24 -9.43
C LEU A 39 26.70 5.78 -10.68
N GLY A 40 25.97 6.66 -11.36
CA GLY A 40 25.23 6.37 -12.59
C GLY A 40 24.04 5.42 -12.41
N LEU A 41 23.50 5.29 -11.19
CA LEU A 41 22.38 4.41 -10.90
C LEU A 41 21.07 5.01 -11.43
N SER A 42 20.27 4.18 -12.06
CA SER A 42 18.92 4.52 -12.49
C SER A 42 17.94 4.62 -11.31
N ASP A 43 16.81 5.30 -11.51
CA ASP A 43 15.74 5.39 -10.50
C ASP A 43 15.25 4.01 -10.04
N LEU A 44 15.14 3.02 -10.95
CA LEU A 44 14.77 1.65 -10.60
C LEU A 44 15.83 0.94 -9.74
N GLU A 45 17.10 1.20 -9.95
CA GLU A 45 18.17 0.66 -9.11
C GLU A 45 18.15 1.31 -7.73
N LEU A 46 17.91 2.62 -7.64
CA LEU A 46 17.75 3.33 -6.37
C LEU A 46 16.55 2.78 -5.57
N ILE A 47 15.42 2.54 -6.23
CA ILE A 47 14.24 1.91 -5.62
C ILE A 47 14.61 0.53 -5.04
N LYS A 48 15.27 -0.32 -5.82
CA LYS A 48 15.67 -1.66 -5.39
C LYS A 48 16.65 -1.64 -4.22
N ILE A 49 17.65 -0.75 -4.25
CA ILE A 49 18.63 -0.60 -3.16
C ILE A 49 17.93 -0.13 -1.88
N SER A 50 17.07 0.89 -1.97
CA SER A 50 16.33 1.42 -0.82
C SER A 50 15.38 0.39 -0.25
N HIS A 51 14.69 -0.38 -1.09
CA HIS A 51 13.85 -1.49 -0.67
C HIS A 51 14.65 -2.59 0.03
N ALA A 52 15.80 -3.00 -0.54
CA ALA A 52 16.67 -4.01 0.06
C ALA A 52 17.20 -3.57 1.43
N ALA A 53 17.50 -2.29 1.61
CA ALA A 53 17.91 -1.75 2.92
C ALA A 53 16.82 -1.95 3.99
N GLU A 54 15.56 -1.71 3.68
CA GLU A 54 14.46 -1.94 4.62
C GLU A 54 14.12 -3.42 4.79
N HIS A 55 14.09 -4.17 3.70
CA HIS A 55 13.66 -5.56 3.69
C HIS A 55 14.71 -6.51 4.30
N ASP A 56 15.97 -6.36 3.92
CA ASP A 56 17.04 -7.30 4.27
C ASP A 56 17.83 -6.86 5.49
N PHE A 57 18.09 -5.55 5.65
CA PHE A 57 18.87 -5.03 6.76
C PHE A 57 18.00 -4.71 7.98
N VAL A 58 16.89 -3.98 7.82
CA VAL A 58 15.97 -3.68 8.93
C VAL A 58 15.07 -4.88 9.25
N GLY A 59 14.85 -5.79 8.28
CA GLY A 59 14.09 -7.02 8.48
C GLY A 59 12.57 -6.86 8.33
N ILE A 60 12.10 -5.73 7.80
CA ILE A 60 10.69 -5.48 7.51
C ILE A 60 10.37 -6.08 6.14
N LYS A 61 9.55 -7.14 6.09
CA LYS A 61 9.17 -7.81 4.83
C LYS A 61 8.17 -7.00 4.01
N CYS A 62 8.46 -5.70 3.82
CA CYS A 62 7.63 -4.75 3.08
C CYS A 62 7.69 -4.98 1.56
N GLY A 63 6.70 -4.43 0.85
CA GLY A 63 6.73 -4.31 -0.60
C GLY A 63 7.50 -3.07 -1.07
N VAL A 64 7.60 -2.91 -2.39
CA VAL A 64 8.42 -1.87 -3.04
C VAL A 64 7.65 -0.55 -3.26
N MET A 65 6.38 -0.49 -2.89
CA MET A 65 5.46 0.59 -3.25
C MET A 65 5.92 1.97 -2.74
N ASP A 66 6.36 2.04 -1.48
CA ASP A 66 6.77 3.29 -0.85
C ASP A 66 7.99 3.90 -1.54
N GLN A 67 8.98 3.07 -1.84
CA GLN A 67 10.17 3.52 -2.56
C GLN A 67 9.82 3.98 -3.97
N PHE A 68 8.85 3.30 -4.63
CA PHE A 68 8.33 3.76 -5.91
C PHE A 68 7.64 5.11 -5.80
N ALA A 69 6.81 5.32 -4.78
CA ALA A 69 6.14 6.59 -4.55
C ALA A 69 7.12 7.74 -4.38
N VAL A 70 8.15 7.51 -3.57
CA VAL A 70 9.18 8.54 -3.28
C VAL A 70 9.99 8.90 -4.51
N ILE A 71 10.42 7.92 -5.30
CA ILE A 71 11.30 8.15 -6.46
C ILE A 71 10.53 8.57 -7.70
N MET A 72 9.40 7.91 -8.01
CA MET A 72 8.64 8.09 -9.26
C MET A 72 7.47 9.04 -9.13
N GLY A 73 7.08 9.45 -7.93
CA GLY A 73 5.97 10.35 -7.67
C GLY A 73 6.14 11.70 -8.37
N LYS A 74 5.04 12.25 -8.87
CA LYS A 74 5.01 13.58 -9.51
C LYS A 74 3.85 14.41 -9.00
N ILE A 75 4.06 15.70 -8.89
CA ILE A 75 3.05 16.67 -8.47
C ILE A 75 1.78 16.52 -9.34
N LYS A 76 0.62 16.47 -8.71
CA LYS A 76 -0.70 16.32 -9.34
C LYS A 76 -0.86 15.03 -10.16
N LYS A 77 -0.09 14.00 -9.84
CA LYS A 77 -0.24 12.67 -10.43
C LYS A 77 -0.48 11.64 -9.33
N LEU A 78 -1.26 10.62 -9.66
CA LEU A 78 -1.31 9.38 -8.91
C LEU A 78 -0.50 8.32 -9.67
N LEU A 79 0.13 7.44 -8.93
CA LEU A 79 0.93 6.37 -9.47
C LEU A 79 0.17 5.05 -9.32
N ILE A 80 -0.06 4.35 -10.43
CA ILE A 80 -0.56 2.99 -10.45
C ILE A 80 0.62 2.09 -10.73
N LEU A 81 0.95 1.21 -9.78
CA LEU A 81 2.08 0.31 -9.86
C LEU A 81 1.61 -1.13 -9.95
N ASN A 82 2.15 -1.87 -10.91
CA ASN A 82 2.11 -3.32 -10.88
C ASN A 82 3.34 -3.82 -10.11
N CYS A 83 3.11 -4.28 -8.88
CA CYS A 83 4.19 -4.67 -7.96
C CYS A 83 4.95 -5.94 -8.40
N GLU A 84 4.40 -6.75 -9.30
CA GLU A 84 5.07 -7.93 -9.87
C GLU A 84 6.08 -7.54 -10.95
N THR A 85 5.60 -6.75 -11.93
CA THR A 85 6.38 -6.41 -13.13
C THR A 85 7.15 -5.11 -12.96
N LEU A 86 6.87 -4.34 -11.91
CA LEU A 86 7.35 -2.98 -11.65
C LEU A 86 6.96 -1.98 -12.75
N ASN A 87 6.01 -2.35 -13.61
CA ASN A 87 5.43 -1.42 -14.56
C ASN A 87 4.50 -0.45 -13.84
N TYR A 88 4.61 0.81 -14.15
CA TYR A 88 3.80 1.84 -13.53
C TYR A 88 3.20 2.80 -14.56
N LYS A 89 2.14 3.47 -14.15
CA LYS A 89 1.47 4.51 -14.92
C LYS A 89 1.17 5.69 -14.02
N LEU A 90 1.51 6.89 -14.47
CA LEU A 90 1.08 8.12 -13.82
C LEU A 90 -0.24 8.57 -14.45
N ILE A 91 -1.23 8.83 -13.61
CA ILE A 91 -2.51 9.40 -14.01
C ILE A 91 -2.72 10.78 -13.42
N ASP A 92 -3.45 11.63 -14.11
CA ASP A 92 -3.78 12.95 -13.59
C ASP A 92 -4.70 12.85 -12.37
N ALA A 93 -4.31 13.52 -11.30
CA ALA A 93 -5.06 13.60 -10.06
C ALA A 93 -5.72 14.97 -9.92
N ASP A 94 -6.83 15.17 -10.63
CA ASP A 94 -7.65 16.37 -10.49
C ASP A 94 -8.81 16.10 -9.51
N PHE A 95 -8.60 16.45 -8.27
CA PHE A 95 -9.65 16.35 -7.24
C PHE A 95 -10.61 17.55 -7.23
N LYS A 96 -10.50 18.46 -8.21
CA LYS A 96 -11.37 19.64 -8.37
C LYS A 96 -11.40 20.50 -7.10
N ALA A 97 -12.58 20.65 -6.51
CA ALA A 97 -12.79 21.42 -5.26
C ALA A 97 -12.40 20.64 -3.99
N PHE A 98 -12.13 19.33 -4.08
CA PHE A 98 -11.82 18.52 -2.93
C PHE A 98 -10.33 18.58 -2.57
N LYS A 99 -10.06 18.45 -1.27
CA LYS A 99 -8.70 18.37 -0.72
C LYS A 99 -8.50 17.02 -0.06
N ILE A 100 -7.29 16.50 -0.13
CA ILE A 100 -6.86 15.35 0.66
C ILE A 100 -6.39 15.88 2.02
N VAL A 101 -6.95 15.33 3.09
CA VAL A 101 -6.59 15.67 4.47
C VAL A 101 -6.07 14.42 5.16
N LEU A 102 -4.89 14.50 5.76
CA LEU A 102 -4.29 13.44 6.55
C LEU A 102 -4.53 13.71 8.04
N LEU A 103 -5.13 12.75 8.74
CA LEU A 103 -5.37 12.82 10.17
C LEU A 103 -4.50 11.76 10.86
N ASN A 104 -3.55 12.21 11.66
CA ASN A 104 -2.72 11.32 12.47
C ASN A 104 -3.44 11.00 13.78
N THR A 105 -3.72 9.72 14.03
CA THR A 105 -4.35 9.27 15.29
C THR A 105 -3.39 9.26 16.47
N ASN A 106 -2.08 9.42 16.22
CA ASN A 106 -1.01 9.28 17.22
C ASN A 106 -1.04 7.94 17.99
N VAL A 107 -1.71 6.93 17.44
CA VAL A 107 -1.67 5.58 18.01
C VAL A 107 -0.33 4.94 17.66
N SER A 108 0.47 4.66 18.67
CA SER A 108 1.74 3.96 18.50
C SER A 108 1.50 2.46 18.33
N HIS A 109 2.00 1.90 17.25
CA HIS A 109 1.87 0.48 16.95
C HIS A 109 3.23 -0.22 17.01
N ASN A 110 3.73 -0.51 18.20
CA ASN A 110 4.94 -1.31 18.38
C ASN A 110 4.81 -2.77 17.88
N LEU A 111 3.62 -3.18 17.50
CA LEU A 111 3.29 -4.54 17.03
C LEU A 111 3.22 -4.65 15.49
N ALA A 112 3.49 -3.59 14.76
CA ALA A 112 3.28 -3.53 13.31
C ALA A 112 4.04 -4.60 12.52
N SER A 113 5.29 -4.83 12.85
CA SER A 113 6.10 -5.82 12.13
C SER A 113 5.59 -7.25 12.32
N SER A 114 5.04 -7.58 13.50
CA SER A 114 4.49 -8.91 13.79
C SER A 114 3.15 -9.13 13.07
N GLU A 115 2.23 -8.17 13.15
CA GLU A 115 0.93 -8.25 12.47
C GLU A 115 1.08 -8.27 10.94
N TYR A 116 2.01 -7.49 10.41
CA TYR A 116 2.38 -7.53 9.00
C TYR A 116 2.75 -8.94 8.55
N ASN A 117 3.70 -9.55 9.23
CA ASN A 117 4.18 -10.88 8.89
C ASN A 117 3.07 -11.94 9.02
N ILE A 118 2.17 -11.80 10.02
CA ILE A 118 1.00 -12.67 10.18
C ILE A 118 0.07 -12.55 8.96
N ARG A 119 -0.29 -11.33 8.54
CA ARG A 119 -1.17 -11.14 7.37
C ARG A 119 -0.56 -11.71 6.10
N ARG A 120 0.75 -11.52 5.90
CA ARG A 120 1.46 -12.12 4.77
C ARG A 120 1.40 -13.65 4.80
N GLN A 121 1.62 -14.25 5.96
CA GLN A 121 1.48 -15.71 6.12
C GLN A 121 0.05 -16.18 5.83
N GLU A 122 -0.98 -15.48 6.33
CA GLU A 122 -2.38 -15.79 6.07
C GLU A 122 -2.72 -15.73 4.57
N CYS A 123 -2.22 -14.71 3.85
CA CYS A 123 -2.40 -14.61 2.40
C CYS A 123 -1.66 -15.72 1.64
N ASN A 124 -0.46 -16.09 2.06
CA ASN A 124 0.29 -17.19 1.48
C ASN A 124 -0.42 -18.54 1.70
N MET A 125 -0.98 -18.78 2.90
CA MET A 125 -1.80 -19.95 3.18
C MET A 125 -3.04 -19.99 2.26
N ALA A 126 -3.70 -18.84 2.06
CA ALA A 126 -4.84 -18.77 1.16
C ALA A 126 -4.47 -19.15 -0.26
N LEU A 127 -3.37 -18.60 -0.77
CA LEU A 127 -2.87 -18.91 -2.11
C LEU A 127 -2.51 -20.39 -2.25
N SER A 128 -1.81 -20.97 -1.28
CA SER A 128 -1.44 -22.39 -1.29
C SER A 128 -2.68 -23.31 -1.34
N ILE A 129 -3.74 -22.98 -0.60
CA ILE A 129 -4.99 -23.74 -0.65
C ILE A 129 -5.61 -23.68 -2.05
N ILE A 130 -5.57 -22.51 -2.69
CA ILE A 130 -6.10 -22.32 -4.06
C ILE A 130 -5.25 -23.11 -5.05
N GLN A 131 -3.93 -23.03 -4.95
CA GLN A 131 -2.98 -23.68 -5.86
C GLN A 131 -3.09 -25.20 -5.86
N ASN A 132 -3.62 -25.84 -4.81
CA ASN A 132 -3.89 -27.27 -4.80
C ASN A 132 -4.88 -27.72 -5.90
N GLN A 133 -5.72 -26.81 -6.40
CA GLN A 133 -6.71 -27.10 -7.45
C GLN A 133 -6.54 -26.21 -8.71
N TYR A 134 -5.93 -25.03 -8.55
CA TYR A 134 -5.78 -23.99 -9.57
C TYR A 134 -4.33 -23.48 -9.54
N ASN A 135 -3.41 -24.28 -10.03
CA ASN A 135 -1.96 -24.01 -9.97
C ASN A 135 -1.48 -22.87 -10.88
N GLU A 136 -2.35 -22.39 -11.79
CA GLU A 136 -2.06 -21.28 -12.68
C GLU A 136 -1.96 -19.93 -11.96
N TYR A 137 -2.58 -19.78 -10.78
CA TYR A 137 -2.52 -18.52 -10.05
C TYR A 137 -1.22 -18.40 -9.24
N LYS A 138 -0.39 -17.44 -9.61
CA LYS A 138 0.86 -17.11 -8.89
C LYS A 138 0.63 -16.13 -7.74
N PHE A 139 -0.40 -15.29 -7.86
CA PHE A 139 -0.73 -14.26 -6.88
C PHE A 139 -2.20 -14.32 -6.46
N LEU A 140 -2.43 -14.10 -5.18
CA LEU A 140 -3.77 -14.11 -4.61
C LEU A 140 -4.68 -13.03 -5.22
N ALA A 141 -4.09 -11.91 -5.63
CA ALA A 141 -4.78 -10.79 -6.27
C ALA A 141 -5.40 -11.14 -7.63
N ASP A 142 -4.87 -12.16 -8.32
CA ASP A 142 -5.36 -12.60 -9.62
C ASP A 142 -6.50 -13.60 -9.52
N VAL A 143 -6.73 -14.12 -8.34
CA VAL A 143 -7.74 -15.16 -8.12
C VAL A 143 -9.13 -14.55 -8.15
N PRO A 144 -10.01 -14.96 -9.09
CA PRO A 144 -11.38 -14.48 -9.12
C PRO A 144 -12.16 -14.89 -7.86
N GLU A 145 -13.04 -14.01 -7.38
CA GLU A 145 -13.88 -14.30 -6.21
C GLU A 145 -14.68 -15.61 -6.34
N LYS A 146 -15.14 -15.94 -7.55
CA LYS A 146 -15.87 -17.20 -7.80
C LYS A 146 -15.09 -18.45 -7.39
N ILE A 147 -13.75 -18.43 -7.59
CA ILE A 147 -12.89 -19.53 -7.17
C ILE A 147 -12.76 -19.54 -5.64
N ILE A 148 -12.57 -18.39 -5.01
CA ILE A 148 -12.50 -18.26 -3.57
C ILE A 148 -13.83 -18.75 -2.93
N PHE A 149 -14.97 -18.41 -3.54
CA PHE A 149 -16.28 -18.88 -3.08
C PHE A 149 -16.44 -20.41 -3.22
N SER A 150 -16.01 -21.01 -4.32
CA SER A 150 -16.09 -22.46 -4.53
C SER A 150 -15.25 -23.24 -3.53
N LEU A 151 -14.13 -22.67 -3.08
CA LEU A 151 -13.22 -23.26 -2.11
C LEU A 151 -13.52 -22.87 -0.65
N LYS A 152 -14.61 -22.18 -0.36
CA LYS A 152 -14.93 -21.65 0.97
C LYS A 152 -14.76 -22.66 2.09
N LYS A 153 -15.15 -23.92 1.86
CA LYS A 153 -15.08 -25.00 2.87
C LYS A 153 -13.64 -25.42 3.20
N ASN A 154 -12.68 -25.12 2.33
CA ASN A 154 -11.28 -25.49 2.48
C ASN A 154 -10.50 -24.46 3.32
N PHE A 155 -11.09 -23.27 3.54
CA PHE A 155 -10.47 -22.20 4.29
C PHE A 155 -10.92 -22.18 5.74
N LYS A 156 -10.00 -21.82 6.64
CA LYS A 156 -10.40 -21.23 7.93
C LYS A 156 -11.03 -19.86 7.68
N LYS A 157 -11.95 -19.43 8.55
CA LYS A 157 -12.74 -18.20 8.38
C LYS A 157 -11.87 -16.96 8.11
N ASN A 158 -10.81 -16.75 8.90
CA ASN A 158 -9.90 -15.63 8.73
C ASN A 158 -9.17 -15.71 7.39
N ILE A 159 -8.63 -16.86 6.99
CA ILE A 159 -7.91 -17.06 5.73
C ILE A 159 -8.82 -16.79 4.53
N TYR A 160 -10.08 -17.24 4.59
CA TYR A 160 -11.09 -16.93 3.59
C TYR A 160 -11.34 -15.43 3.44
N HIS A 161 -11.43 -14.72 4.56
CA HIS A 161 -11.62 -13.26 4.56
C HIS A 161 -10.42 -12.54 3.96
N ARG A 162 -9.17 -12.97 4.27
CA ARG A 162 -7.95 -12.40 3.65
C ARG A 162 -7.98 -12.58 2.12
N ALA A 163 -8.31 -13.80 1.65
CA ALA A 163 -8.39 -14.07 0.23
C ALA A 163 -9.41 -13.18 -0.49
N LEU A 164 -10.61 -13.05 0.07
CA LEU A 164 -11.66 -12.19 -0.49
C LEU A 164 -11.23 -10.73 -0.52
N PHE A 165 -10.66 -10.23 0.59
CA PHE A 165 -10.20 -8.86 0.66
C PHE A 165 -9.20 -8.57 -0.45
N VAL A 166 -8.14 -9.38 -0.58
CA VAL A 166 -7.08 -9.15 -1.57
C VAL A 166 -7.63 -9.15 -3.00
N SER A 167 -8.45 -10.15 -3.36
CA SER A 167 -9.06 -10.23 -4.69
C SER A 167 -9.94 -9.01 -5.00
N ARG A 168 -10.70 -8.53 -4.03
CA ARG A 168 -11.60 -7.37 -4.18
C ARG A 168 -10.84 -6.06 -4.24
N GLU A 169 -9.84 -5.90 -3.37
CA GLU A 169 -9.07 -4.66 -3.30
C GLU A 169 -8.31 -4.41 -4.58
N ASN A 170 -7.73 -5.44 -5.20
CA ASN A 170 -7.08 -5.32 -6.50
C ASN A 170 -8.04 -4.76 -7.58
N LYS A 171 -9.26 -5.28 -7.65
CA LYS A 171 -10.28 -4.75 -8.58
C LYS A 171 -10.73 -3.34 -8.21
N ARG A 172 -10.84 -3.06 -6.91
CA ARG A 172 -11.24 -1.75 -6.40
C ARG A 172 -10.21 -0.69 -6.73
N THR A 173 -8.93 -1.01 -6.62
CA THR A 173 -7.82 -0.13 -7.01
C THR A 173 -7.90 0.25 -8.49
N LEU A 174 -8.10 -0.72 -9.37
CA LEU A 174 -8.30 -0.45 -10.81
C LEU A 174 -9.52 0.45 -11.06
N LYS A 175 -10.62 0.17 -10.38
CA LYS A 175 -11.84 0.97 -10.50
C LYS A 175 -11.65 2.38 -9.98
N ALA A 176 -10.94 2.54 -8.88
CA ALA A 176 -10.62 3.85 -8.31
C ALA A 176 -9.83 4.71 -9.29
N ALA A 177 -8.79 4.14 -9.91
CA ALA A 177 -8.01 4.82 -10.93
C ALA A 177 -8.87 5.27 -12.13
N GLU A 178 -9.77 4.40 -12.62
CA GLU A 178 -10.73 4.74 -13.68
C GLU A 178 -11.64 5.91 -13.28
N LEU A 179 -12.18 5.88 -12.06
CA LEU A 179 -13.08 6.92 -11.56
C LEU A 179 -12.40 8.27 -11.49
N ILE A 180 -11.17 8.32 -10.97
CA ILE A 180 -10.38 9.55 -10.89
C ILE A 180 -10.11 10.11 -12.28
N GLN A 181 -9.66 9.27 -13.24
CA GLN A 181 -9.45 9.70 -14.64
C GLN A 181 -10.72 10.26 -15.30
N ARG A 182 -11.88 9.75 -14.91
CA ARG A 182 -13.18 10.24 -15.39
C ARG A 182 -13.74 11.43 -14.60
N GLY A 183 -13.02 11.91 -13.58
CA GLY A 183 -13.46 13.00 -12.71
C GLY A 183 -14.65 12.64 -11.81
N LYS A 184 -14.89 11.35 -11.56
CA LYS A 184 -15.97 10.82 -10.72
C LYS A 184 -15.51 10.71 -9.26
N ILE A 185 -15.17 11.85 -8.67
CA ILE A 185 -14.49 11.90 -7.37
C ILE A 185 -15.39 11.43 -6.21
N GLU A 186 -16.70 11.66 -6.29
CA GLU A 186 -17.63 11.16 -5.26
C GLU A 186 -17.74 9.63 -5.27
N GLU A 187 -17.80 9.02 -6.48
CA GLU A 187 -17.80 7.57 -6.60
C GLU A 187 -16.48 6.97 -6.08
N PHE A 188 -15.35 7.63 -6.34
CA PHE A 188 -14.06 7.26 -5.77
C PHE A 188 -14.08 7.34 -4.23
N GLY A 189 -14.62 8.42 -3.66
CA GLY A 189 -14.77 8.56 -2.20
C GLY A 189 -15.55 7.40 -1.57
N ASN A 190 -16.62 6.94 -2.21
CA ASN A 190 -17.36 5.77 -1.76
C ASN A 190 -16.51 4.49 -1.74
N LEU A 191 -15.61 4.31 -2.70
CA LEU A 191 -14.67 3.18 -2.68
C LEU A 191 -13.73 3.24 -1.47
N MET A 192 -13.30 4.43 -1.04
CA MET A 192 -12.48 4.59 0.16
C MET A 192 -13.18 4.05 1.40
N TYR A 193 -14.46 4.37 1.61
CA TYR A 193 -15.26 3.81 2.72
C TYR A 193 -15.40 2.29 2.64
N HIS A 194 -15.58 1.75 1.42
CA HIS A 194 -15.64 0.30 1.21
C HIS A 194 -14.32 -0.37 1.58
N THR A 195 -13.20 0.17 1.13
CA THR A 195 -11.86 -0.32 1.46
C THR A 195 -11.64 -0.31 2.97
N HIS A 196 -11.93 0.81 3.65
CA HIS A 196 -11.74 0.89 5.11
C HIS A 196 -12.57 -0.17 5.85
N ARG A 197 -13.84 -0.32 5.50
CA ARG A 197 -14.70 -1.32 6.12
C ARG A 197 -14.16 -2.74 5.98
N GLU A 198 -13.58 -3.08 4.83
CA GLU A 198 -13.01 -4.41 4.60
C GLU A 198 -11.63 -4.56 5.25
N LEU A 199 -10.82 -3.50 5.31
CA LEU A 199 -9.58 -3.46 6.10
C LEU A 199 -9.85 -3.70 7.58
N SER A 200 -10.91 -3.10 8.14
CA SER A 200 -11.32 -3.28 9.53
C SER A 200 -11.89 -4.67 9.78
N LYS A 201 -12.87 -5.13 8.98
CA LYS A 201 -13.67 -6.33 9.28
C LYS A 201 -13.13 -7.63 8.72
N TYR A 202 -12.48 -7.61 7.56
CA TYR A 202 -12.03 -8.82 6.86
C TYR A 202 -10.52 -8.99 6.85
N TYR A 203 -9.80 -7.89 6.81
CA TYR A 203 -8.34 -7.92 6.87
C TYR A 203 -7.80 -7.72 8.29
N GLU A 204 -8.61 -7.10 9.16
CA GLU A 204 -8.36 -6.91 10.60
C GLU A 204 -7.04 -6.17 10.88
N VAL A 205 -6.88 -5.02 10.25
CA VAL A 205 -5.69 -4.17 10.37
C VAL A 205 -6.00 -2.75 10.83
N SER A 206 -7.26 -2.45 11.11
CA SER A 206 -7.69 -1.16 11.66
C SER A 206 -7.66 -1.17 13.20
N CYS A 207 -7.83 0.00 13.79
CA CYS A 207 -7.99 0.18 15.23
C CYS A 207 -9.24 1.02 15.53
N LYS A 208 -9.63 1.06 16.82
CA LYS A 208 -10.85 1.76 17.26
C LYS A 208 -10.85 3.24 16.90
N GLU A 209 -9.69 3.88 16.99
CA GLU A 209 -9.50 5.30 16.70
C GLU A 209 -9.68 5.59 15.21
N LEU A 210 -9.14 4.74 14.35
CA LEU A 210 -9.31 4.84 12.89
C LEU A 210 -10.75 4.57 12.48
N ASP A 211 -11.36 3.51 13.02
CA ASP A 211 -12.76 3.17 12.75
C ASP A 211 -13.69 4.30 13.19
N PHE A 212 -13.44 4.89 14.37
CA PHE A 212 -14.19 6.05 14.88
C PHE A 212 -14.08 7.25 13.94
N LEU A 213 -12.85 7.62 13.51
CA LEU A 213 -12.65 8.75 12.61
C LEU A 213 -13.38 8.55 11.28
N VAL A 214 -13.26 7.35 10.68
CA VAL A 214 -13.95 7.07 9.42
C VAL A 214 -15.47 7.08 9.58
N ASP A 215 -16.00 6.52 10.66
CA ASP A 215 -17.44 6.54 10.91
C ASP A 215 -17.94 7.96 11.17
N PHE A 216 -17.17 8.78 11.89
CA PHE A 216 -17.48 10.19 12.11
C PHE A 216 -17.58 10.98 10.81
N THR A 217 -16.63 10.75 9.88
CA THR A 217 -16.61 11.47 8.58
C THR A 217 -17.83 11.18 7.71
N LYS A 218 -18.50 10.04 7.87
CA LYS A 218 -19.71 9.70 7.10
C LYS A 218 -20.87 10.65 7.36
N ASN A 219 -20.86 11.32 8.51
CA ASN A 219 -21.90 12.27 8.92
C ASN A 219 -21.57 13.72 8.55
N ILE A 220 -20.44 13.96 7.88
CA ILE A 220 -20.00 15.29 7.45
C ILE A 220 -20.28 15.44 5.95
N SER A 221 -21.22 16.32 5.59
CA SER A 221 -21.70 16.48 4.20
C SER A 221 -20.61 16.81 3.18
N ASN A 222 -19.52 17.47 3.62
CA ASN A 222 -18.42 17.88 2.75
C ASN A 222 -17.29 16.84 2.65
N VAL A 223 -17.42 15.68 3.31
CA VAL A 223 -16.46 14.58 3.20
C VAL A 223 -17.02 13.51 2.28
N ILE A 224 -16.40 13.34 1.14
CA ILE A 224 -16.85 12.37 0.13
C ILE A 224 -16.34 10.96 0.36
N GLY A 225 -15.24 10.80 1.10
CA GLY A 225 -14.64 9.50 1.38
C GLY A 225 -13.56 9.59 2.44
N SER A 226 -13.37 8.51 3.17
CA SER A 226 -12.34 8.39 4.20
C SER A 226 -11.93 6.93 4.37
N ARG A 227 -10.65 6.70 4.62
CA ARG A 227 -10.10 5.37 4.89
C ARG A 227 -8.82 5.47 5.71
N MET A 228 -8.47 4.40 6.40
CA MET A 228 -7.11 4.29 6.89
C MET A 228 -6.12 4.31 5.73
N MET A 229 -4.97 4.91 5.94
CA MET A 229 -3.89 4.99 4.99
C MET A 229 -2.57 4.76 5.72
N GLY A 230 -1.69 3.99 5.12
CA GLY A 230 -0.30 3.88 5.53
C GLY A 230 -0.04 3.44 6.97
N GLY A 231 -1.04 3.16 7.73
CA GLY A 231 -0.90 2.73 9.12
C GLY A 231 -0.01 1.51 9.22
N LEU A 232 1.28 1.74 9.19
CA LEU A 232 2.29 0.72 9.34
C LEU A 232 2.39 -0.27 8.17
N SER A 233 2.49 0.21 6.95
CA SER A 233 2.75 -0.66 5.80
C SER A 233 1.71 -1.78 5.58
N LEU A 234 0.56 -1.72 6.26
CA LEU A 234 -0.45 -2.77 6.18
C LEU A 234 -1.22 -2.76 4.86
N ILE A 235 -1.23 -1.64 4.15
CA ILE A 235 -1.72 -1.58 2.78
C ILE A 235 -0.80 -2.36 1.83
N HIS A 236 0.49 -2.42 2.14
CA HIS A 236 1.47 -3.17 1.36
C HIS A 236 1.43 -4.68 1.56
N ILE A 237 0.70 -5.17 2.56
CA ILE A 237 0.48 -6.61 2.72
C ILE A 237 -0.39 -7.16 1.61
N SER A 238 -1.06 -6.30 0.88
CA SER A 238 -1.74 -6.71 -0.33
C SER A 238 -0.80 -7.05 -1.51
N GLU A 239 0.52 -7.02 -1.32
CA GLU A 239 1.38 -7.84 -2.17
C GLU A 239 1.20 -9.31 -1.76
N PRO A 240 0.40 -9.91 -2.43
CA PRO A 240 0.23 -10.34 -3.82
C PRO A 240 -0.77 -9.53 -4.64
N THR A 241 -0.97 -8.26 -4.42
CA THR A 241 -1.73 -7.45 -5.37
C THR A 241 -0.81 -6.96 -6.49
N ARG A 242 -1.25 -7.10 -7.72
CA ARG A 242 -0.52 -6.59 -8.89
C ARG A 242 -0.48 -5.07 -8.96
N LEU A 243 -1.36 -4.41 -8.23
CA LEU A 243 -1.61 -2.98 -8.35
C LEU A 243 -1.66 -2.31 -6.99
N ALA A 244 -0.96 -1.20 -6.89
CA ALA A 244 -1.02 -0.28 -5.76
C ALA A 244 -1.37 1.12 -6.25
N GLU A 245 -2.21 1.82 -5.50
CA GLU A 245 -2.48 3.25 -5.64
C GLU A 245 -1.70 4.03 -4.60
N ILE A 246 -1.03 5.06 -5.05
CA ILE A 246 -0.28 6.00 -4.19
C ILE A 246 -0.74 7.41 -4.49
#